data_2590be283ee85974a10545a443a113e2
#
_entry.id   2590be283ee85974a10545a443a113e2
#
_cell.length_a   1.000
_cell.length_b   1.000
_cell.length_c   1.000
_cell.angle_alpha   90.00
_cell.angle_beta   90.00
_cell.angle_gamma   90.00
#
_symmetry.space_group_name_H-M   'P 1'
#
loop_
_entity.id
_entity.type
_entity.pdbx_description
1 polymer ?
#
loop_
_entity_poly.entity_id
_entity_poly.type
_entity_poly.pdbx_seq_one_letter_code
_entity_poly.pdbx_strand_id
1 'polypeptide(L)'
;MKNKPTLQFITLIIAAGAVCAIAQPAAEKPNFPKVLPGKGLAQHDFFYAGEAKTQDMYIVRKGKIAWEFHDPTAKGEISDAVLLSSGNVLFAHQFGVTLIDRNKKVLWHYDAPAGTEIHTAQPIGKNRVLYMQNGDPAKVVVVNIVTGKTEREFVVPVKNPKSVHGHFRHARLTEGGTLLVAHMDMGKVVEYDSTGKELWSCTPGIATWSAERLKNGDTLIAGAKLVREVNPAGATVWEFSPADVPDYLFNSMQIAQRLPNGNTLIDTWFNQWDGPADPATAPVQALEITPDKKIVWALRAWGKPVDLGPATTIQLLDKPSVPEAVHFGDLK
;
A
#
# COMPACT_ATOMS: atom_id res chain seq x y z
N MET A 1 -32.87 -20.51 74.48
CA MET A 1 -33.02 -21.46 73.39
C MET A 1 -32.41 -20.79 72.12
N LYS A 2 -31.25 -21.26 71.69
CA LYS A 2 -30.53 -20.65 70.55
C LYS A 2 -30.64 -21.55 69.31
N ASN A 3 -31.34 -21.08 68.29
CA ASN A 3 -31.45 -21.79 67.01
C ASN A 3 -30.19 -21.60 66.19
N LYS A 4 -29.56 -22.69 65.81
CA LYS A 4 -28.40 -22.72 64.80
C LYS A 4 -29.05 -22.88 63.44
N PRO A 5 -28.53 -22.15 62.39
CA PRO A 5 -28.92 -22.40 61.01
C PRO A 5 -28.12 -23.56 60.44
N THR A 6 -28.80 -24.46 59.76
CA THR A 6 -28.26 -25.59 59.00
C THR A 6 -27.75 -25.10 57.66
N LEU A 7 -26.44 -25.31 57.38
CA LEU A 7 -25.81 -24.97 56.10
C LEU A 7 -26.02 -26.12 55.11
N GLN A 8 -26.81 -25.90 54.07
CA GLN A 8 -26.93 -26.83 52.95
C GLN A 8 -25.79 -26.60 51.95
N PHE A 9 -24.96 -27.61 51.75
CA PHE A 9 -23.97 -27.64 50.68
C PHE A 9 -24.65 -28.02 49.36
N ILE A 10 -24.64 -27.08 48.40
CA ILE A 10 -25.03 -27.36 47.02
C ILE A 10 -23.78 -27.83 46.29
N THR A 11 -23.76 -29.09 45.91
CA THR A 11 -22.69 -29.68 45.07
C THR A 11 -22.94 -29.30 43.62
N LEU A 12 -22.09 -28.41 43.08
CA LEU A 12 -22.12 -28.02 41.68
C LEU A 12 -21.40 -29.10 40.87
N ILE A 13 -22.14 -29.86 40.07
CA ILE A 13 -21.56 -30.84 39.12
C ILE A 13 -21.17 -30.04 37.87
N ILE A 14 -19.87 -29.81 37.67
CA ILE A 14 -19.34 -29.24 36.43
C ILE A 14 -19.20 -30.41 35.42
N ALA A 15 -20.10 -30.44 34.44
CA ALA A 15 -19.98 -31.33 33.29
C ALA A 15 -18.85 -30.78 32.38
N ALA A 16 -17.72 -31.48 32.35
CA ALA A 16 -16.67 -31.20 31.41
C ALA A 16 -17.12 -31.63 29.99
N GLY A 17 -17.65 -30.69 29.23
CA GLY A 17 -17.90 -30.89 27.80
C GLY A 17 -16.57 -30.94 27.05
N ALA A 18 -16.23 -32.12 26.53
CA ALA A 18 -15.12 -32.26 25.58
C ALA A 18 -15.44 -31.47 24.32
N VAL A 19 -14.82 -30.30 24.14
CA VAL A 19 -14.83 -29.57 22.88
C VAL A 19 -13.95 -30.37 21.92
N CYS A 20 -14.56 -31.13 21.02
CA CYS A 20 -13.87 -31.70 19.88
C CYS A 20 -13.35 -30.52 19.04
N ALA A 21 -12.07 -30.24 19.11
CA ALA A 21 -11.39 -29.34 18.19
C ALA A 21 -11.47 -29.99 16.80
N ILE A 22 -12.39 -29.52 15.96
CA ILE A 22 -12.40 -29.84 14.54
C ILE A 22 -11.12 -29.24 14.00
N ALA A 23 -10.12 -30.06 13.69
CA ALA A 23 -8.94 -29.62 13.00
C ALA A 23 -9.39 -28.95 11.69
N GLN A 24 -9.11 -27.66 11.55
CA GLN A 24 -9.29 -27.00 10.25
C GLN A 24 -8.44 -27.76 9.23
N PRO A 25 -9.01 -28.13 8.08
CA PRO A 25 -8.22 -28.76 7.02
C PRO A 25 -7.04 -27.83 6.72
N ALA A 26 -5.84 -28.41 6.66
CA ALA A 26 -4.65 -27.68 6.26
C ALA A 26 -4.98 -26.99 4.93
N ALA A 27 -4.74 -25.67 4.87
CA ALA A 27 -4.97 -24.90 3.65
C ALA A 27 -4.23 -25.62 2.52
N GLU A 28 -4.96 -25.99 1.46
CA GLU A 28 -4.34 -26.61 0.29
C GLU A 28 -3.24 -25.67 -0.20
N LYS A 29 -2.06 -26.25 -0.47
CA LYS A 29 -0.95 -25.47 -1.04
C LYS A 29 -1.41 -24.90 -2.39
N PRO A 30 -1.19 -23.60 -2.64
CA PRO A 30 -1.59 -23.00 -3.89
C PRO A 30 -0.94 -23.75 -5.06
N ASN A 31 -1.74 -24.14 -6.04
CA ASN A 31 -1.26 -24.84 -7.22
C ASN A 31 -0.88 -23.84 -8.31
N PHE A 32 0.21 -23.08 -8.05
CA PHE A 32 0.71 -22.13 -9.03
C PHE A 32 0.97 -22.79 -10.38
N PRO A 33 0.71 -22.09 -11.52
CA PRO A 33 1.13 -22.54 -12.82
C PRO A 33 2.62 -22.89 -12.84
N LYS A 34 3.01 -24.01 -13.45
CA LYS A 34 4.42 -24.42 -13.55
C LYS A 34 5.30 -23.35 -14.22
N VAL A 35 4.71 -22.60 -15.15
CA VAL A 35 5.34 -21.47 -15.83
C VAL A 35 4.45 -20.25 -15.63
N LEU A 36 4.97 -19.24 -14.98
CA LEU A 36 4.26 -17.97 -14.81
C LEU A 36 4.25 -17.19 -16.13
N PRO A 37 3.18 -16.46 -16.43
CA PRO A 37 3.12 -15.57 -17.59
C PRO A 37 4.21 -14.50 -17.54
N GLY A 38 4.69 -14.11 -18.73
CA GLY A 38 5.70 -13.08 -18.88
C GLY A 38 7.12 -13.62 -18.70
N LYS A 39 8.06 -12.70 -18.40
CA LYS A 39 9.50 -12.98 -18.33
C LYS A 39 10.07 -12.75 -16.92
N GLY A 40 9.25 -12.87 -15.87
CA GLY A 40 9.65 -12.63 -14.48
C GLY A 40 10.29 -11.25 -14.31
N LEU A 41 11.48 -11.17 -13.69
CA LEU A 41 12.24 -9.93 -13.49
C LEU A 41 12.62 -9.19 -14.79
N ALA A 42 12.64 -9.88 -15.93
CA ALA A 42 13.05 -9.31 -17.22
C ALA A 42 11.87 -8.81 -18.07
N GLN A 43 10.63 -8.88 -17.56
CA GLN A 43 9.45 -8.39 -18.29
C GLN A 43 9.47 -6.88 -18.41
N HIS A 44 9.76 -6.21 -17.32
CA HIS A 44 9.79 -4.76 -17.20
C HIS A 44 11.10 -4.31 -16.53
N ASP A 45 11.53 -3.10 -16.84
CA ASP A 45 12.38 -2.35 -15.95
C ASP A 45 11.50 -1.70 -14.90
N PHE A 46 11.82 -1.80 -13.62
CA PHE A 46 10.98 -1.25 -12.56
C PHE A 46 11.77 -0.82 -11.31
N PHE A 47 11.20 0.12 -10.56
CA PHE A 47 11.55 0.40 -9.18
C PHE A 47 10.56 -0.34 -8.28
N TYR A 48 11.05 -0.85 -7.16
CA TYR A 48 10.30 -1.67 -6.22
C TYR A 48 10.64 -1.29 -4.79
N ALA A 49 9.64 -1.16 -3.95
CA ALA A 49 9.80 -1.05 -2.52
C ALA A 49 9.02 -2.16 -1.83
N GLY A 50 9.63 -2.74 -0.82
CA GLY A 50 9.08 -3.82 -0.04
C GLY A 50 9.18 -3.56 1.46
N GLU A 51 8.24 -4.15 2.19
CA GLU A 51 8.25 -4.07 3.64
C GLU A 51 8.21 -5.48 4.23
N ALA A 52 9.21 -5.76 5.07
CA ALA A 52 9.27 -6.97 5.86
C ALA A 52 10.05 -6.64 7.14
N LYS A 53 10.66 -7.62 7.73
CA LYS A 53 11.63 -7.43 8.81
C LYS A 53 12.82 -6.55 8.37
N THR A 54 13.18 -6.59 7.08
CA THR A 54 14.09 -5.67 6.41
C THR A 54 13.28 -4.75 5.50
N GLN A 55 13.67 -3.48 5.41
CA GLN A 55 13.02 -2.46 4.60
C GLN A 55 13.89 -2.21 3.38
N ASP A 56 13.47 -2.72 2.22
CA ASP A 56 14.32 -2.79 1.05
C ASP A 56 13.69 -2.10 -0.16
N MET A 57 14.53 -1.44 -0.96
CA MET A 57 14.14 -0.88 -2.26
C MET A 57 15.11 -1.33 -3.34
N TYR A 58 14.59 -1.54 -4.55
CA TYR A 58 15.37 -2.05 -5.69
C TYR A 58 15.06 -1.30 -6.98
N ILE A 59 16.06 -1.10 -7.83
CA ILE A 59 15.86 -0.81 -9.25
C ILE A 59 16.27 -2.05 -10.03
N VAL A 60 15.31 -2.64 -10.74
CA VAL A 60 15.53 -3.78 -11.63
C VAL A 60 15.63 -3.27 -13.06
N ARG A 61 16.70 -3.66 -13.77
CA ARG A 61 16.93 -3.33 -15.17
C ARG A 61 17.30 -4.61 -15.93
N LYS A 62 16.58 -4.90 -17.00
CA LYS A 62 16.83 -6.09 -17.85
C LYS A 62 16.94 -7.38 -17.03
N GLY A 63 16.09 -7.52 -16.01
CA GLY A 63 16.04 -8.68 -15.14
C GLY A 63 17.14 -8.79 -14.08
N LYS A 64 17.90 -7.72 -13.84
CA LYS A 64 19.00 -7.67 -12.86
C LYS A 64 18.81 -6.50 -11.90
N ILE A 65 19.25 -6.68 -10.66
CA ILE A 65 19.34 -5.57 -9.69
C ILE A 65 20.42 -4.61 -10.17
N ALA A 66 20.00 -3.39 -10.49
CA ALA A 66 20.90 -2.29 -10.92
C ALA A 66 21.22 -1.33 -9.77
N TRP A 67 20.35 -1.28 -8.76
CA TRP A 67 20.50 -0.50 -7.55
C TRP A 67 19.65 -1.13 -6.45
N GLU A 68 20.13 -1.04 -5.21
CA GLU A 68 19.45 -1.51 -4.03
C GLU A 68 19.65 -0.55 -2.86
N PHE A 69 18.71 -0.51 -1.95
CA PHE A 69 18.80 0.22 -0.68
C PHE A 69 18.22 -0.67 0.40
N HIS A 70 18.92 -0.73 1.52
CA HIS A 70 18.48 -1.40 2.74
C HIS A 70 18.41 -0.34 3.84
N ASP A 71 17.28 -0.20 4.49
CA ASP A 71 17.15 0.74 5.60
C ASP A 71 18.04 0.29 6.77
N PRO A 72 19.08 1.06 7.11
CA PRO A 72 20.02 0.68 8.18
C PRO A 72 19.36 0.71 9.56
N THR A 73 18.21 1.39 9.72
CA THR A 73 17.52 1.49 11.01
C THR A 73 16.71 0.26 11.35
N ALA A 74 16.26 -0.49 10.34
CA ALA A 74 15.36 -1.64 10.45
C ALA A 74 14.13 -1.34 11.33
N LYS A 75 13.64 -0.09 11.30
CA LYS A 75 12.49 0.39 12.05
C LYS A 75 11.39 0.86 11.12
N GLY A 76 10.13 0.61 11.53
CA GLY A 76 8.98 0.98 10.73
C GLY A 76 8.83 0.14 9.46
N GLU A 77 8.14 0.69 8.50
CA GLU A 77 7.80 0.05 7.22
C GLU A 77 7.95 1.04 6.06
N ILE A 78 8.59 0.67 4.96
CA ILE A 78 8.53 1.46 3.73
C ILE A 78 7.17 1.22 3.09
N SER A 79 6.22 2.11 3.38
CA SER A 79 4.83 1.97 2.94
C SER A 79 4.59 2.56 1.55
N ASP A 80 5.38 3.55 1.13
CA ASP A 80 5.25 4.23 -0.17
C ASP A 80 6.61 4.77 -0.62
N ALA A 81 6.92 4.65 -1.90
CA ALA A 81 8.17 5.16 -2.45
C ALA A 81 8.02 5.59 -3.91
N VAL A 82 8.79 6.60 -4.33
CA VAL A 82 8.78 7.13 -5.69
C VAL A 82 10.22 7.35 -6.16
N LEU A 83 10.59 6.76 -7.29
CA LEU A 83 11.83 7.06 -7.99
C LEU A 83 11.61 8.29 -8.87
N LEU A 84 12.30 9.39 -8.57
CA LEU A 84 12.22 10.65 -9.28
C LEU A 84 13.02 10.62 -10.59
N SER A 85 12.71 11.51 -11.51
CA SER A 85 13.42 11.63 -12.80
C SER A 85 14.93 11.92 -12.65
N SER A 86 15.32 12.52 -11.52
CA SER A 86 16.72 12.75 -11.15
C SER A 86 17.48 11.48 -10.75
N GLY A 87 16.77 10.38 -10.49
CA GLY A 87 17.28 9.16 -9.88
C GLY A 87 17.33 9.19 -8.36
N ASN A 88 16.80 10.25 -7.73
CA ASN A 88 16.58 10.30 -6.29
C ASN A 88 15.34 9.48 -5.91
N VAL A 89 15.26 9.02 -4.66
CA VAL A 89 14.12 8.27 -4.13
C VAL A 89 13.50 9.02 -2.96
N LEU A 90 12.20 9.31 -3.07
CA LEU A 90 11.36 9.80 -1.99
C LEU A 90 10.60 8.61 -1.41
N PHE A 91 10.62 8.42 -0.09
CA PHE A 91 9.88 7.32 0.54
C PHE A 91 9.34 7.69 1.91
N ALA A 92 8.16 7.17 2.22
CA ALA A 92 7.54 7.20 3.54
C ALA A 92 7.82 5.88 4.27
N HIS A 93 8.27 5.98 5.53
CA HIS A 93 8.75 4.82 6.29
C HIS A 93 8.11 4.71 7.68
N GLN A 94 6.79 4.95 7.78
CA GLN A 94 6.00 4.97 9.01
C GLN A 94 6.39 6.10 9.97
N PHE A 95 7.63 6.21 10.40
CA PHE A 95 8.10 7.21 11.37
C PHE A 95 8.62 8.48 10.71
N GLY A 96 8.45 8.63 9.41
CA GLY A 96 8.87 9.83 8.70
C GLY A 96 8.84 9.71 7.19
N VAL A 97 9.45 10.71 6.55
CA VAL A 97 9.65 10.79 5.10
C VAL A 97 11.09 11.12 4.82
N THR A 98 11.69 10.43 3.88
CA THR A 98 13.10 10.65 3.51
C THR A 98 13.25 10.79 2.00
N LEU A 99 14.09 11.71 1.57
CA LEU A 99 14.59 11.84 0.21
C LEU A 99 16.06 11.50 0.19
N ILE A 100 16.45 10.51 -0.61
CA ILE A 100 17.86 10.13 -0.82
C ILE A 100 18.28 10.31 -2.26
N ASP A 101 19.58 10.52 -2.49
CA ASP A 101 20.14 10.49 -3.83
C ASP A 101 20.46 9.04 -4.27
N ARG A 102 20.91 8.90 -5.54
CA ARG A 102 21.31 7.60 -6.11
C ARG A 102 22.47 6.92 -5.34
N ASN A 103 23.25 7.69 -4.58
CA ASN A 103 24.36 7.21 -3.76
C ASN A 103 23.91 6.90 -2.33
N LYS A 104 22.58 6.92 -2.07
CA LYS A 104 21.96 6.64 -0.77
C LYS A 104 22.23 7.72 0.30
N LYS A 105 22.71 8.90 -0.11
CA LYS A 105 22.89 10.05 0.79
C LYS A 105 21.54 10.71 1.04
N VAL A 106 21.20 10.94 2.30
CA VAL A 106 20.02 11.71 2.71
C VAL A 106 20.16 13.15 2.24
N LEU A 107 19.23 13.60 1.40
CA LEU A 107 19.09 14.97 0.93
C LEU A 107 18.13 15.79 1.79
N TRP A 108 17.09 15.14 2.28
CA TRP A 108 16.08 15.70 3.16
C TRP A 108 15.40 14.61 3.97
N HIS A 109 15.01 14.94 5.18
CA HIS A 109 14.34 14.02 6.09
C HIS A 109 13.37 14.79 7.00
N TYR A 110 12.26 14.13 7.35
CA TYR A 110 11.28 14.61 8.32
C TYR A 110 10.87 13.46 9.22
N ASP A 111 11.05 13.63 10.53
CA ASP A 111 10.56 12.71 11.55
C ASP A 111 9.08 12.96 11.84
N ALA A 112 8.27 11.90 11.84
CA ALA A 112 6.90 12.00 12.29
C ALA A 112 6.85 12.33 13.78
N PRO A 113 6.01 13.28 14.23
CA PRO A 113 5.84 13.55 15.64
C PRO A 113 5.44 12.31 16.44
N ALA A 114 5.84 12.25 17.71
CA ALA A 114 5.51 11.12 18.58
C ALA A 114 3.99 10.82 18.59
N GLY A 115 3.62 9.57 18.41
CA GLY A 115 2.23 9.13 18.34
C GLY A 115 1.55 9.36 16.97
N THR A 116 2.33 9.74 15.94
CA THR A 116 1.86 9.86 14.57
C THR A 116 2.65 8.95 13.64
N GLU A 117 2.10 8.68 12.46
CA GLU A 117 2.74 7.86 11.42
C GLU A 117 2.57 8.50 10.04
N ILE A 118 3.47 8.20 9.11
CA ILE A 118 3.41 8.67 7.72
C ILE A 118 3.59 7.47 6.79
N HIS A 119 2.55 7.15 6.01
CA HIS A 119 2.53 5.98 5.12
C HIS A 119 2.54 6.35 3.64
N THR A 120 2.43 7.62 3.29
CA THR A 120 2.44 8.06 1.89
C THR A 120 3.07 9.42 1.75
N ALA A 121 3.86 9.60 0.69
CA ALA A 121 4.48 10.86 0.31
C ALA A 121 4.51 11.01 -1.21
N GLN A 122 4.24 12.23 -1.68
CA GLN A 122 4.23 12.57 -3.10
C GLN A 122 5.13 13.77 -3.35
N PRO A 123 5.97 13.75 -4.39
CA PRO A 123 6.69 14.95 -4.80
C PRO A 123 5.74 15.95 -5.47
N ILE A 124 6.01 17.25 -5.33
CA ILE A 124 5.39 18.33 -6.11
C ILE A 124 6.52 19.19 -6.66
N GLY A 125 6.75 19.12 -7.97
CA GLY A 125 7.93 19.71 -8.57
C GLY A 125 9.21 19.16 -7.93
N LYS A 126 10.28 19.97 -7.91
CA LYS A 126 11.60 19.57 -7.39
C LYS A 126 11.80 19.87 -5.91
N ASN A 127 10.97 20.76 -5.34
CA ASN A 127 11.25 21.42 -4.08
C ASN A 127 10.20 21.19 -3.02
N ARG A 128 9.15 20.41 -3.29
CA ARG A 128 8.05 20.18 -2.36
C ARG A 128 7.75 18.71 -2.20
N VAL A 129 7.32 18.37 -1.02
CA VAL A 129 6.80 17.04 -0.67
C VAL A 129 5.44 17.23 0.00
N LEU A 130 4.44 16.53 -0.52
CA LEU A 130 3.17 16.31 0.15
C LEU A 130 3.26 14.99 0.90
N TYR A 131 2.80 14.95 2.14
CA TYR A 131 2.62 13.72 2.89
C TYR A 131 1.34 13.76 3.73
N MET A 132 0.85 12.58 4.09
CA MET A 132 -0.22 12.45 5.05
C MET A 132 0.33 12.00 6.39
N GLN A 133 0.03 12.76 7.44
CA GLN A 133 0.33 12.42 8.80
C GLN A 133 -0.90 11.77 9.43
N ASN A 134 -0.82 10.47 9.68
CA ASN A 134 -1.78 9.74 10.48
C ASN A 134 -1.62 10.19 11.94
N GLY A 135 -2.72 10.48 12.62
CA GLY A 135 -2.67 10.98 13.99
C GLY A 135 -4.01 11.51 14.48
N ASP A 136 -3.99 12.19 15.61
CA ASP A 136 -5.14 12.90 16.17
C ASP A 136 -4.77 14.36 16.46
N PRO A 137 -5.08 15.30 15.54
CA PRO A 137 -5.76 15.13 14.26
C PRO A 137 -4.85 14.56 13.16
N ALA A 138 -5.46 13.87 12.18
CA ALA A 138 -4.78 13.49 10.95
C ALA A 138 -4.74 14.66 9.96
N LYS A 139 -3.65 14.77 9.19
CA LYS A 139 -3.38 15.95 8.37
C LYS A 139 -2.80 15.60 7.00
N VAL A 140 -3.12 16.43 6.00
CA VAL A 140 -2.33 16.60 4.78
C VAL A 140 -1.37 17.76 5.01
N VAL A 141 -0.11 17.57 4.66
CA VAL A 141 0.94 18.58 4.80
C VAL A 141 1.72 18.69 3.50
N VAL A 142 1.97 19.91 3.05
CA VAL A 142 2.91 20.20 1.97
C VAL A 142 4.05 21.04 2.52
N VAL A 143 5.25 20.53 2.43
CA VAL A 143 6.47 21.19 2.89
C VAL A 143 7.37 21.53 1.69
N ASN A 144 7.95 22.73 1.72
CA ASN A 144 9.05 23.07 0.83
C ASN A 144 10.36 22.56 1.45
N ILE A 145 10.96 21.55 0.82
CA ILE A 145 12.14 20.85 1.36
C ILE A 145 13.43 21.68 1.31
N VAL A 146 13.43 22.78 0.56
CA VAL A 146 14.60 23.71 0.49
C VAL A 146 14.55 24.72 1.62
N THR A 147 13.37 25.25 1.92
CA THR A 147 13.19 26.30 2.95
C THR A 147 12.76 25.76 4.30
N GLY A 148 12.31 24.50 4.37
CA GLY A 148 11.72 23.88 5.55
C GLY A 148 10.32 24.40 5.92
N LYS A 149 9.71 25.26 5.10
CA LYS A 149 8.40 25.86 5.40
C LYS A 149 7.27 24.94 5.00
N THR A 150 6.28 24.81 5.87
CA THR A 150 4.95 24.26 5.54
C THR A 150 4.20 25.28 4.67
N GLU A 151 3.86 24.92 3.45
CA GLU A 151 3.15 25.79 2.49
C GLU A 151 1.65 25.51 2.45
N ARG A 152 1.22 24.27 2.80
CA ARG A 152 -0.19 23.89 2.97
C ARG A 152 -0.31 22.91 4.14
N GLU A 153 -1.37 23.05 4.90
CA GLU A 153 -1.77 22.10 5.92
C GLU A 153 -3.28 22.15 6.11
N PHE A 154 -3.93 21.00 6.19
CA PHE A 154 -5.33 20.90 6.59
C PHE A 154 -5.62 19.55 7.25
N VAL A 155 -6.63 19.54 8.12
CA VAL A 155 -7.09 18.33 8.82
C VAL A 155 -7.99 17.50 7.90
N VAL A 156 -7.84 16.19 7.95
CA VAL A 156 -8.71 15.24 7.27
C VAL A 156 -9.41 14.34 8.29
N PRO A 157 -10.68 13.97 8.04
CA PRO A 157 -11.45 13.16 8.98
C PRO A 157 -10.89 11.74 9.09
N VAL A 158 -10.99 11.15 10.27
CA VAL A 158 -10.71 9.75 10.59
C VAL A 158 -11.84 9.17 11.41
N LYS A 159 -12.10 7.87 11.27
CA LYS A 159 -13.15 7.18 12.01
C LYS A 159 -12.74 6.90 13.45
N ASN A 160 -11.51 6.48 13.66
CA ASN A 160 -10.96 6.14 14.96
C ASN A 160 -9.62 6.84 15.22
N PRO A 161 -9.61 8.03 15.84
CA PRO A 161 -8.39 8.80 16.07
C PRO A 161 -7.27 8.05 16.81
N LYS A 162 -7.64 7.04 17.63
CA LYS A 162 -6.66 6.23 18.38
C LYS A 162 -6.01 5.12 17.56
N SER A 163 -6.59 4.76 16.42
CA SER A 163 -6.07 3.70 15.52
C SER A 163 -5.18 4.29 14.44
N VAL A 164 -4.14 5.00 14.84
CA VAL A 164 -3.27 5.80 13.98
C VAL A 164 -2.77 5.02 12.77
N HIS A 165 -2.29 3.80 12.97
CA HIS A 165 -1.80 2.93 11.91
C HIS A 165 -2.83 2.62 10.82
N GLY A 166 -4.11 2.63 11.17
CA GLY A 166 -5.23 2.27 10.30
C GLY A 166 -5.86 3.41 9.52
N HIS A 167 -5.37 4.67 9.61
CA HIS A 167 -6.08 5.80 9.00
C HIS A 167 -5.99 5.79 7.47
N PHE A 168 -4.78 5.87 6.93
CA PHE A 168 -4.49 5.98 5.50
C PHE A 168 -3.29 5.11 5.13
N ARG A 169 -3.25 4.64 3.87
CA ARG A 169 -2.05 4.01 3.30
C ARG A 169 -1.51 4.83 2.13
N HIS A 170 -2.30 5.04 1.09
CA HIS A 170 -1.85 5.78 -0.08
C HIS A 170 -2.75 6.97 -0.38
N ALA A 171 -2.11 8.06 -0.75
CA ALA A 171 -2.75 9.22 -1.37
C ALA A 171 -2.01 9.57 -2.65
N ARG A 172 -2.74 10.00 -3.68
CA ARG A 172 -2.18 10.30 -5.00
C ARG A 172 -2.68 11.65 -5.51
N LEU A 173 -1.73 12.46 -5.97
CA LEU A 173 -2.06 13.67 -6.71
C LEU A 173 -2.64 13.30 -8.06
N THR A 174 -3.72 13.96 -8.45
CA THR A 174 -4.35 13.80 -9.76
C THR A 174 -3.71 14.75 -10.79
N GLU A 175 -3.90 14.47 -12.07
CA GLU A 175 -3.47 15.38 -13.14
C GLU A 175 -4.14 16.79 -13.02
N GLY A 176 -5.32 16.86 -12.38
CA GLY A 176 -6.05 18.10 -12.11
C GLY A 176 -5.54 18.91 -10.90
N GLY A 177 -4.52 18.42 -10.20
CA GLY A 177 -3.94 19.10 -9.03
C GLY A 177 -4.80 19.00 -7.78
N THR A 178 -5.54 17.92 -7.64
CA THR A 178 -6.28 17.52 -6.44
C THR A 178 -5.61 16.32 -5.78
N LEU A 179 -6.01 15.96 -4.56
CA LEU A 179 -5.48 14.83 -3.82
C LEU A 179 -6.57 13.77 -3.62
N LEU A 180 -6.32 12.59 -4.16
CA LEU A 180 -7.18 11.41 -3.97
C LEU A 180 -6.64 10.58 -2.81
N VAL A 181 -7.45 10.38 -1.77
CA VAL A 181 -7.07 9.73 -0.52
C VAL A 181 -7.89 8.47 -0.30
N ALA A 182 -7.21 7.35 -0.09
CA ALA A 182 -7.83 6.10 0.37
C ALA A 182 -7.90 6.12 1.91
N HIS A 183 -9.09 6.38 2.47
CA HIS A 183 -9.37 6.32 3.90
C HIS A 183 -9.61 4.86 4.32
N MET A 184 -8.57 4.21 4.81
CA MET A 184 -8.62 2.78 5.15
C MET A 184 -9.61 2.49 6.28
N ASP A 185 -9.59 3.29 7.34
CA ASP A 185 -10.45 3.12 8.51
C ASP A 185 -11.93 3.41 8.25
N MET A 186 -12.23 4.25 7.24
CA MET A 186 -13.60 4.56 6.81
C MET A 186 -14.09 3.69 5.65
N GLY A 187 -13.21 2.95 4.97
CA GLY A 187 -13.52 2.23 3.73
C GLY A 187 -14.03 3.16 2.62
N LYS A 188 -13.48 4.37 2.54
CA LYS A 188 -13.93 5.47 1.67
C LYS A 188 -12.76 6.00 0.84
N VAL A 189 -13.02 6.42 -0.37
CA VAL A 189 -12.09 7.21 -1.18
C VAL A 189 -12.62 8.63 -1.27
N VAL A 190 -11.76 9.63 -1.03
CA VAL A 190 -12.12 11.05 -1.04
C VAL A 190 -11.13 11.82 -1.88
N GLU A 191 -11.63 12.74 -2.70
CA GLU A 191 -10.82 13.71 -3.44
C GLU A 191 -10.93 15.08 -2.80
N TYR A 192 -9.79 15.68 -2.46
CA TYR A 192 -9.67 16.99 -1.84
C TYR A 192 -9.01 17.99 -2.79
N ASP A 193 -9.46 19.24 -2.76
CA ASP A 193 -8.68 20.33 -3.33
C ASP A 193 -7.51 20.75 -2.42
N SER A 194 -6.70 21.69 -2.87
CA SER A 194 -5.54 22.17 -2.11
C SER A 194 -5.86 22.99 -0.85
N THR A 195 -7.14 23.25 -0.60
CA THR A 195 -7.63 23.91 0.63
C THR A 195 -8.18 22.92 1.66
N GLY A 196 -8.29 21.63 1.27
CA GLY A 196 -8.89 20.58 2.09
C GLY A 196 -10.40 20.43 1.91
N LYS A 197 -11.00 21.09 0.92
CA LYS A 197 -12.41 20.90 0.59
C LYS A 197 -12.60 19.58 -0.13
N GLU A 198 -13.55 18.75 0.35
CA GLU A 198 -13.99 17.54 -0.35
C GLU A 198 -14.70 17.91 -1.65
N LEU A 199 -14.20 17.40 -2.78
CA LEU A 199 -14.78 17.61 -4.12
C LEU A 199 -15.60 16.40 -4.56
N TRP A 200 -15.18 15.21 -4.21
CA TRP A 200 -15.80 13.94 -4.57
C TRP A 200 -15.49 12.87 -3.54
N SER A 201 -16.38 11.91 -3.40
CA SER A 201 -16.10 10.72 -2.61
C SER A 201 -16.97 9.54 -3.01
N CYS A 202 -16.48 8.33 -2.72
CA CYS A 202 -17.26 7.09 -2.81
C CYS A 202 -16.91 6.12 -1.69
N THR A 203 -17.86 5.21 -1.43
CA THR A 203 -17.68 4.09 -0.49
C THR A 203 -17.74 2.81 -1.32
N PRO A 204 -16.58 2.28 -1.77
CA PRO A 204 -16.55 1.17 -2.71
C PRO A 204 -16.96 -0.19 -2.10
N GLY A 205 -17.28 -0.24 -0.80
CA GLY A 205 -17.68 -1.48 -0.13
C GLY A 205 -16.52 -2.45 0.15
N ILE A 206 -15.29 -1.96 0.11
CA ILE A 206 -14.06 -2.71 0.41
C ILE A 206 -13.16 -1.91 1.34
N ALA A 207 -12.24 -2.59 2.05
CA ALA A 207 -11.14 -1.92 2.72
C ALA A 207 -10.21 -1.33 1.65
N THR A 208 -10.03 -0.01 1.66
CA THR A 208 -9.32 0.74 0.63
C THR A 208 -7.86 0.95 1.02
N TRP A 209 -6.93 0.64 0.11
CA TRP A 209 -5.49 0.85 0.30
C TRP A 209 -4.97 2.00 -0.55
N SER A 210 -5.37 2.03 -1.83
CA SER A 210 -4.98 3.10 -2.75
C SER A 210 -6.09 3.43 -3.73
N ALA A 211 -5.97 4.59 -4.39
CA ALA A 211 -6.85 4.98 -5.48
C ALA A 211 -6.08 5.80 -6.52
N GLU A 212 -6.43 5.64 -7.80
CA GLU A 212 -5.91 6.37 -8.93
C GLU A 212 -7.07 6.97 -9.73
N ARG A 213 -7.01 8.28 -10.04
CA ARG A 213 -7.95 8.91 -10.97
C ARG A 213 -7.52 8.62 -12.39
N LEU A 214 -8.37 7.99 -13.18
CA LEU A 214 -8.12 7.65 -14.56
C LEU A 214 -8.45 8.82 -15.50
N LYS A 215 -7.86 8.80 -16.70
CA LYS A 215 -8.07 9.85 -17.71
C LYS A 215 -9.53 9.98 -18.21
N ASN A 216 -10.30 8.91 -18.14
CA ASN A 216 -11.73 8.91 -18.49
C ASN A 216 -12.63 9.46 -17.36
N GLY A 217 -12.03 9.84 -16.21
CA GLY A 217 -12.74 10.33 -15.03
C GLY A 217 -13.11 9.25 -14.02
N ASP A 218 -12.96 7.97 -14.35
CA ASP A 218 -13.19 6.88 -13.42
C ASP A 218 -12.09 6.81 -12.36
N THR A 219 -12.32 6.05 -11.30
CA THR A 219 -11.36 5.85 -10.21
C THR A 219 -11.07 4.37 -10.05
N LEU A 220 -9.80 4.00 -10.20
CA LEU A 220 -9.30 2.66 -9.90
C LEU A 220 -8.93 2.59 -8.42
N ILE A 221 -9.48 1.62 -7.69
CA ILE A 221 -9.33 1.49 -6.23
C ILE A 221 -8.77 0.11 -5.93
N ALA A 222 -7.63 0.04 -5.25
CA ALA A 222 -7.10 -1.20 -4.72
C ALA A 222 -7.52 -1.40 -3.27
N GLY A 223 -7.82 -2.63 -2.91
CA GLY A 223 -8.26 -3.00 -1.57
C GLY A 223 -7.73 -4.36 -1.13
N ALA A 224 -8.04 -4.76 0.09
CA ALA A 224 -7.51 -5.96 0.71
C ALA A 224 -7.76 -7.25 -0.10
N LYS A 225 -8.84 -7.31 -0.89
CA LYS A 225 -9.26 -8.54 -1.60
C LYS A 225 -9.68 -8.33 -3.04
N LEU A 226 -9.66 -7.10 -3.55
CA LEU A 226 -10.02 -6.82 -4.93
C LEU A 226 -9.51 -5.45 -5.39
N VAL A 227 -9.45 -5.29 -6.71
CA VAL A 227 -9.31 -4.00 -7.39
C VAL A 227 -10.63 -3.69 -8.06
N ARG A 228 -11.11 -2.45 -7.89
CA ARG A 228 -12.39 -1.98 -8.44
C ARG A 228 -12.21 -0.67 -9.17
N GLU A 229 -12.83 -0.56 -10.34
CA GLU A 229 -12.99 0.71 -11.05
C GLU A 229 -14.42 1.20 -10.86
N VAL A 230 -14.57 2.45 -10.43
CA VAL A 230 -15.86 3.11 -10.28
C VAL A 230 -15.92 4.33 -11.17
N ASN A 231 -17.10 4.61 -11.76
CA ASN A 231 -17.32 5.81 -12.52
C ASN A 231 -17.49 7.05 -11.58
N PRO A 232 -17.58 8.28 -12.10
CA PRO A 232 -17.76 9.48 -11.29
C PRO A 232 -18.99 9.46 -10.38
N ALA A 233 -20.03 8.68 -10.73
CA ALA A 233 -21.22 8.48 -9.89
C ALA A 233 -21.01 7.43 -8.78
N GLY A 234 -19.82 6.80 -8.69
CA GLY A 234 -19.50 5.77 -7.71
C GLY A 234 -19.98 4.36 -8.08
N ALA A 235 -20.54 4.16 -9.27
CA ALA A 235 -20.98 2.85 -9.73
C ALA A 235 -19.78 2.03 -10.24
N THR A 236 -19.73 0.73 -9.85
CA THR A 236 -18.69 -0.20 -10.32
C THR A 236 -18.83 -0.45 -11.82
N VAL A 237 -17.75 -0.24 -12.58
CA VAL A 237 -17.68 -0.50 -14.02
C VAL A 237 -16.74 -1.65 -14.38
N TRP A 238 -15.77 -1.96 -13.52
CA TRP A 238 -14.89 -3.11 -13.64
C TRP A 238 -14.39 -3.55 -12.26
N GLU A 239 -14.08 -4.83 -12.13
CA GLU A 239 -13.56 -5.40 -10.88
C GLU A 239 -12.64 -6.57 -11.18
N PHE A 240 -11.61 -6.77 -10.36
CA PHE A 240 -10.73 -7.93 -10.38
C PHE A 240 -10.52 -8.45 -8.95
N SER A 241 -10.58 -9.77 -8.79
CA SER A 241 -10.40 -10.44 -7.49
C SER A 241 -9.63 -11.75 -7.64
N PRO A 242 -9.16 -12.36 -6.55
CA PRO A 242 -8.55 -13.69 -6.58
C PRO A 242 -9.43 -14.78 -7.22
N ALA A 243 -10.76 -14.63 -7.16
CA ALA A 243 -11.69 -15.59 -7.78
C ALA A 243 -11.62 -15.59 -9.31
N ASP A 244 -11.14 -14.52 -9.94
CA ASP A 244 -10.94 -14.46 -11.40
C ASP A 244 -9.73 -15.29 -11.85
N VAL A 245 -8.79 -15.59 -10.91
CA VAL A 245 -7.51 -16.27 -11.20
C VAL A 245 -7.15 -17.23 -10.05
N PRO A 246 -7.92 -18.30 -9.85
CA PRO A 246 -7.83 -19.17 -8.66
C PRO A 246 -6.48 -19.91 -8.51
N ASP A 247 -5.71 -20.02 -9.59
CA ASP A 247 -4.38 -20.64 -9.56
C ASP A 247 -3.29 -19.73 -8.95
N TYR A 248 -3.63 -18.49 -8.59
CA TYR A 248 -2.69 -17.53 -8.02
C TYR A 248 -3.06 -17.18 -6.59
N LEU A 249 -2.05 -17.10 -5.74
CA LEU A 249 -2.23 -16.63 -4.38
C LEU A 249 -1.95 -15.12 -4.32
N PHE A 250 -2.91 -14.40 -3.77
CA PHE A 250 -2.79 -12.97 -3.41
C PHE A 250 -3.05 -12.82 -1.91
N ASN A 251 -2.49 -11.78 -1.33
CA ASN A 251 -2.86 -11.41 0.03
C ASN A 251 -3.59 -10.06 0.04
N SER A 252 -2.88 -8.96 -0.04
CA SER A 252 -3.44 -7.62 0.01
C SER A 252 -2.95 -6.80 -1.18
N MET A 253 -3.87 -6.33 -2.02
CA MET A 253 -3.54 -5.52 -3.20
C MET A 253 -3.35 -4.07 -2.76
N GLN A 254 -2.09 -3.65 -2.62
CA GLN A 254 -1.74 -2.34 -2.09
C GLN A 254 -1.97 -1.23 -3.10
N ILE A 255 -1.48 -1.41 -4.32
CA ILE A 255 -1.58 -0.43 -5.41
C ILE A 255 -2.14 -1.12 -6.65
N ALA A 256 -3.00 -0.43 -7.36
CA ALA A 256 -3.39 -0.75 -8.72
C ALA A 256 -3.20 0.49 -9.60
N GLN A 257 -2.61 0.29 -10.76
CA GLN A 257 -2.32 1.35 -11.73
C GLN A 257 -2.77 0.95 -13.13
N ARG A 258 -3.48 1.84 -13.82
CA ARG A 258 -3.85 1.64 -15.22
C ARG A 258 -2.69 2.02 -16.13
N LEU A 259 -2.21 1.04 -16.90
CA LEU A 259 -1.10 1.24 -17.84
C LEU A 259 -1.58 1.86 -19.16
N PRO A 260 -0.69 2.54 -19.91
CA PRO A 260 -1.06 3.14 -21.20
C PRO A 260 -1.57 2.17 -22.27
N ASN A 261 -1.25 0.88 -22.15
CA ASN A 261 -1.75 -0.18 -23.02
C ASN A 261 -3.16 -0.69 -22.64
N GLY A 262 -3.77 -0.12 -21.59
CA GLY A 262 -5.07 -0.52 -21.05
C GLY A 262 -5.00 -1.64 -20.01
N ASN A 263 -3.86 -2.29 -19.82
CA ASN A 263 -3.68 -3.28 -18.77
C ASN A 263 -3.66 -2.63 -17.38
N THR A 264 -3.84 -3.43 -16.35
CA THR A 264 -3.73 -3.00 -14.95
C THR A 264 -2.54 -3.68 -14.31
N LEU A 265 -1.62 -2.88 -13.76
CA LEU A 265 -0.56 -3.33 -12.87
C LEU A 265 -1.12 -3.37 -11.44
N ILE A 266 -0.88 -4.46 -10.73
CA ILE A 266 -1.32 -4.64 -9.34
C ILE A 266 -0.13 -5.16 -8.55
N ASP A 267 0.21 -4.53 -7.45
CA ASP A 267 1.12 -5.11 -6.47
C ASP A 267 0.37 -5.77 -5.32
N THR A 268 1.01 -6.73 -4.66
CA THR A 268 0.41 -7.45 -3.56
C THR A 268 1.37 -7.51 -2.37
N TRP A 269 0.85 -7.11 -1.21
CA TRP A 269 1.56 -7.20 0.05
C TRP A 269 1.27 -8.54 0.75
N PHE A 270 2.26 -9.00 1.48
CA PHE A 270 2.19 -10.24 2.27
C PHE A 270 2.95 -10.05 3.59
N ASN A 271 2.36 -10.47 4.70
CA ASN A 271 3.00 -10.32 6.00
C ASN A 271 4.25 -11.22 6.11
N GLN A 272 5.41 -10.60 6.30
CA GLN A 272 6.71 -11.23 6.51
C GLN A 272 7.37 -10.87 7.85
N TRP A 273 6.67 -10.17 8.73
CA TRP A 273 7.22 -9.73 10.02
C TRP A 273 7.60 -10.88 10.94
N ASP A 274 6.90 -12.02 10.84
CA ASP A 274 7.11 -13.22 11.66
C ASP A 274 8.19 -14.15 11.12
N GLY A 275 8.73 -13.88 9.94
CA GLY A 275 9.78 -14.69 9.33
C GLY A 275 9.81 -14.60 7.80
N PRO A 276 10.82 -15.20 7.14
CA PRO A 276 10.93 -15.22 5.70
C PRO A 276 9.77 -16.01 5.08
N ALA A 277 9.33 -15.57 3.91
CA ALA A 277 8.35 -16.31 3.12
C ALA A 277 8.95 -17.64 2.64
N ASP A 278 8.15 -18.70 2.64
CA ASP A 278 8.51 -19.93 1.93
C ASP A 278 8.36 -19.69 0.41
N PRO A 279 9.45 -19.72 -0.37
CA PRO A 279 9.38 -19.48 -1.81
C PRO A 279 8.43 -20.44 -2.56
N ALA A 280 8.12 -21.61 -2.00
CA ALA A 280 7.23 -22.58 -2.61
C ALA A 280 5.75 -22.16 -2.50
N THR A 281 5.39 -21.43 -1.43
CA THR A 281 4.00 -21.09 -1.10
C THR A 281 3.72 -19.59 -1.08
N ALA A 282 4.76 -18.75 -1.16
CA ALA A 282 4.61 -17.29 -1.13
C ALA A 282 3.78 -16.78 -2.33
N PRO A 283 2.98 -15.71 -2.13
CA PRO A 283 2.11 -15.17 -3.18
C PRO A 283 2.90 -14.54 -4.34
N VAL A 284 2.20 -14.14 -5.39
CA VAL A 284 2.76 -13.23 -6.40
C VAL A 284 2.95 -11.85 -5.78
N GLN A 285 4.05 -11.18 -6.14
CA GLN A 285 4.37 -9.83 -5.66
C GLN A 285 3.77 -8.74 -6.54
N ALA A 286 3.64 -9.01 -7.83
CA ALA A 286 2.97 -8.13 -8.77
C ALA A 286 2.36 -8.91 -9.94
N LEU A 287 1.34 -8.32 -10.54
CA LEU A 287 0.65 -8.81 -11.73
C LEU A 287 0.44 -7.68 -12.73
N GLU A 288 0.54 -7.99 -14.01
CA GLU A 288 -0.08 -7.21 -15.08
C GLU A 288 -1.21 -8.04 -15.69
N ILE A 289 -2.40 -7.46 -15.73
CA ILE A 289 -3.60 -8.10 -16.27
C ILE A 289 -4.22 -7.24 -17.36
N THR A 290 -4.81 -7.91 -18.36
CA THR A 290 -5.58 -7.24 -19.42
C THR A 290 -6.95 -6.78 -18.91
N PRO A 291 -7.70 -5.91 -19.64
CA PRO A 291 -9.06 -5.52 -19.27
C PRO A 291 -10.03 -6.70 -19.11
N ASP A 292 -9.84 -7.79 -19.85
CA ASP A 292 -10.57 -9.06 -19.73
C ASP A 292 -9.99 -10.01 -18.67
N LYS A 293 -9.16 -9.47 -17.76
CA LYS A 293 -8.61 -10.13 -16.56
C LYS A 293 -7.63 -11.27 -16.82
N LYS A 294 -7.08 -11.36 -18.02
CA LYS A 294 -6.02 -12.33 -18.33
C LYS A 294 -4.69 -11.86 -17.80
N ILE A 295 -4.00 -12.69 -17.03
CA ILE A 295 -2.63 -12.38 -16.55
C ILE A 295 -1.67 -12.48 -17.73
N VAL A 296 -0.92 -11.40 -17.99
CA VAL A 296 0.14 -11.34 -19.00
C VAL A 296 1.54 -11.30 -18.39
N TRP A 297 1.63 -10.93 -17.12
CA TRP A 297 2.85 -11.01 -16.34
C TRP A 297 2.53 -11.29 -14.87
N ALA A 298 3.33 -12.16 -14.26
CA ALA A 298 3.29 -12.43 -12.84
C ALA A 298 4.72 -12.43 -12.28
N LEU A 299 4.97 -11.61 -11.25
CA LEU A 299 6.26 -11.52 -10.57
C LEU A 299 6.22 -12.36 -9.29
N ARG A 300 7.12 -13.34 -9.21
CA ARG A 300 7.47 -14.09 -7.99
C ARG A 300 8.98 -14.16 -7.88
N ALA A 301 9.56 -13.34 -7.02
CA ALA A 301 10.99 -13.25 -6.79
C ALA A 301 11.26 -13.40 -5.28
N TRP A 302 11.03 -14.60 -4.77
CA TRP A 302 11.28 -15.03 -3.40
C TRP A 302 12.53 -15.94 -3.38
N GLY A 303 13.58 -15.50 -2.71
CA GLY A 303 14.84 -16.24 -2.66
C GLY A 303 15.78 -15.93 -3.81
N LYS A 304 16.60 -16.88 -4.23
CA LYS A 304 17.64 -16.67 -5.27
C LYS A 304 17.00 -16.52 -6.68
N PRO A 305 17.51 -15.62 -7.56
CA PRO A 305 18.71 -14.78 -7.39
C PRO A 305 18.49 -13.55 -6.49
N VAL A 306 17.24 -13.15 -6.20
CA VAL A 306 16.89 -12.05 -5.31
C VAL A 306 15.57 -12.34 -4.62
N ASP A 307 15.48 -12.00 -3.34
CA ASP A 307 14.23 -11.88 -2.60
C ASP A 307 13.87 -10.40 -2.54
N LEU A 308 12.81 -10.01 -3.25
CA LEU A 308 12.34 -8.63 -3.28
C LEU A 308 11.49 -8.27 -2.06
N GLY A 309 11.09 -9.27 -1.26
CA GLY A 309 10.12 -9.06 -0.19
C GLY A 309 8.69 -8.76 -0.68
N PRO A 310 7.75 -8.49 0.24
CA PRO A 310 6.39 -8.06 -0.09
C PRO A 310 6.38 -6.69 -0.76
N ALA A 311 5.55 -6.51 -1.80
CA ALA A 311 5.43 -5.24 -2.49
C ALA A 311 4.57 -4.24 -1.70
N THR A 312 5.08 -3.04 -1.50
CA THR A 312 4.31 -1.86 -1.09
C THR A 312 4.25 -0.81 -2.18
N THR A 313 5.20 -0.86 -3.12
CA THR A 313 5.24 -0.02 -4.31
C THR A 313 5.94 -0.72 -5.44
N ILE A 314 5.39 -0.60 -6.65
CA ILE A 314 6.06 -0.93 -7.90
C ILE A 314 5.82 0.19 -8.92
N GLN A 315 6.91 0.70 -9.53
CA GLN A 315 6.87 1.75 -10.54
C GLN A 315 7.57 1.24 -11.80
N LEU A 316 6.86 1.09 -12.91
CA LEU A 316 7.45 0.67 -14.19
C LEU A 316 8.34 1.78 -14.76
N LEU A 317 9.49 1.39 -15.28
CA LEU A 317 10.52 2.27 -15.80
C LEU A 317 10.81 2.04 -17.31
N ASP A 318 9.94 1.29 -17.99
CA ASP A 318 10.05 1.00 -19.43
C ASP A 318 9.94 2.27 -20.28
N LYS A 319 9.27 3.28 -19.77
CA LYS A 319 9.15 4.61 -20.37
C LYS A 319 9.64 5.67 -19.40
N PRO A 320 10.35 6.69 -19.90
CA PRO A 320 10.68 7.85 -19.07
C PRO A 320 9.43 8.44 -18.45
N SER A 321 9.48 8.71 -17.16
CA SER A 321 8.44 9.41 -16.42
C SER A 321 9.04 10.50 -15.56
N VAL A 322 8.25 11.50 -15.22
CA VAL A 322 8.61 12.61 -14.33
C VAL A 322 7.56 12.66 -13.23
N PRO A 323 7.63 11.74 -12.22
CA PRO A 323 6.63 11.64 -11.16
C PRO A 323 6.44 12.95 -10.40
N GLU A 324 7.47 13.78 -10.33
CA GLU A 324 7.44 15.11 -9.74
C GLU A 324 6.76 16.18 -10.61
N ALA A 325 6.42 15.90 -11.88
CA ALA A 325 5.70 16.83 -12.77
C ALA A 325 4.19 16.86 -12.46
N VAL A 326 3.87 16.98 -11.20
CA VAL A 326 2.50 17.11 -10.68
C VAL A 326 2.38 18.40 -9.88
N HIS A 327 1.15 18.83 -9.63
CA HIS A 327 0.87 20.02 -8.84
C HIS A 327 -0.24 19.76 -7.81
N PHE A 328 -0.36 20.62 -6.82
CA PHE A 328 -1.46 20.61 -5.86
C PHE A 328 -2.05 22.01 -5.76
N GLY A 329 -3.19 22.23 -6.41
CA GLY A 329 -3.70 23.57 -6.63
C GLY A 329 -2.70 24.44 -7.40
N ASP A 330 -2.28 25.55 -6.78
CA ASP A 330 -1.30 26.51 -7.30
C ASP A 330 0.17 26.11 -7.04
N LEU A 331 0.43 25.11 -6.20
CA LEU A 331 1.79 24.63 -5.91
C LEU A 331 2.29 23.69 -7.02
N LYS A 332 3.40 24.08 -7.66
CA LYS A 332 4.05 23.35 -8.77
C LYS A 332 5.48 22.97 -8.42
#